data_3f7749fca138463d73deabbb8f1b4d04
#
_entry.id   3f7749fca138463d73deabbb8f1b4d04
#
_cell.length_a   1.000
_cell.length_b   1.000
_cell.length_c   1.000
_cell.angle_alpha   90.00
_cell.angle_beta   90.00
_cell.angle_gamma   90.00
#
_symmetry.space_group_name_H-M   'P 1'
#
loop_
_entity.id
_entity.type
_entity.pdbx_description
1 polymer ?
#
loop_
_entity_poly.entity_id
_entity_poly.type
_entity_poly.pdbx_seq_one_letter_code
_entity_poly.pdbx_strand_id
1 'polypeptide(L)'
;METAADRWTASRDGRPRRRAGRWLAALLLAGVTVVMGCRVVDTDGVTPVPQLLAFLPWLLAPTGCALLLSLLGRWWTGLFWGVVVLGLLAWFIEPYGTSEQPGGRPLASFRVLTSNVEFGQATDALVAAVRRERPDIVFVQECEYTCDATLRQALGAAYPHRVARVAAGSAGSVVLSRFPLEPAEGVDGAMAMPGAVADVEGHAVRLQLAHPRPPLPGRIDRWRRELGELRDFAAGIGRTPLILAGDFNASQDHAAFRRVLDTGLRDAARLTGQDRTPTWPARTAPTLGAQIDHVLLSADFSTTTTRFLDLPGSDHRAVLTDVTLHARR
;
A
#
# COMPACT_ATOMS: atom_id res chain seq x y z
N MET A 1 11.91 5.50 69.38
CA MET A 1 12.13 4.02 69.18
C MET A 1 11.28 3.60 68.02
N GLU A 2 11.82 3.73 66.83
CA GLU A 2 11.19 3.21 65.63
C GLU A 2 11.41 1.69 65.61
N THR A 3 10.35 0.97 65.61
CA THR A 3 10.37 -0.50 65.71
C THR A 3 10.84 -1.14 64.43
N ALA A 4 11.67 -2.18 64.51
CA ALA A 4 12.24 -2.95 63.41
C ALA A 4 11.20 -3.62 62.49
N ALA A 5 9.90 -3.48 62.75
CA ALA A 5 8.80 -4.00 61.97
C ALA A 5 8.50 -3.21 60.68
N ASP A 6 8.79 -1.88 60.61
CA ASP A 6 8.48 -1.04 59.48
C ASP A 6 9.46 -1.16 58.30
N ARG A 7 10.61 -1.78 58.47
CA ARG A 7 11.58 -1.98 57.38
C ARG A 7 11.35 -3.23 56.52
N TRP A 8 10.42 -4.13 56.90
CA TRP A 8 10.20 -5.40 56.21
C TRP A 8 9.06 -5.39 55.19
N THR A 9 8.23 -4.37 55.17
CA THR A 9 7.06 -4.28 54.26
C THR A 9 7.36 -3.65 52.90
N ALA A 10 8.44 -2.84 52.77
CA ALA A 10 8.75 -2.12 51.57
C ALA A 10 9.46 -2.94 50.47
N SER A 11 9.89 -4.19 50.72
CA SER A 11 10.72 -4.93 49.75
C SER A 11 9.98 -6.06 48.99
N ARG A 12 8.72 -6.35 49.36
CA ARG A 12 7.97 -7.50 48.76
C ARG A 12 7.14 -7.13 47.53
N ASP A 13 6.72 -5.89 47.32
CA ASP A 13 5.83 -5.47 46.25
C ASP A 13 6.49 -5.30 44.86
N GLY A 14 7.80 -5.12 44.83
CA GLY A 14 8.50 -4.89 43.55
C GLY A 14 8.80 -6.13 42.71
N ARG A 15 8.89 -7.31 43.34
CA ARG A 15 9.27 -8.55 42.65
C ARG A 15 8.19 -9.11 41.70
N PRO A 16 6.91 -9.19 42.08
CA PRO A 16 5.85 -9.69 41.18
C PRO A 16 5.64 -8.75 40.01
N ARG A 17 5.66 -7.42 40.18
CA ARG A 17 5.54 -6.42 39.13
C ARG A 17 6.69 -6.50 38.10
N ARG A 18 7.92 -6.67 38.55
CA ARG A 18 9.07 -6.86 37.65
C ARG A 18 8.98 -8.17 36.84
N ARG A 19 8.47 -9.24 37.44
CA ARG A 19 8.27 -10.52 36.77
C ARG A 19 7.19 -10.41 35.69
N ALA A 20 6.06 -9.78 35.99
CA ALA A 20 4.98 -9.53 35.04
C ALA A 20 5.47 -8.65 33.85
N GLY A 21 6.25 -7.58 34.15
CA GLY A 21 6.83 -6.74 33.11
C GLY A 21 7.78 -7.50 32.16
N ARG A 22 8.60 -8.41 32.68
CA ARG A 22 9.48 -9.28 31.85
C ARG A 22 8.68 -10.22 30.97
N TRP A 23 7.60 -10.82 31.47
CA TRP A 23 6.73 -11.69 30.68
C TRP A 23 6.03 -10.92 29.56
N LEU A 24 5.51 -9.72 29.85
CA LEU A 24 4.91 -8.85 28.83
C LEU A 24 5.93 -8.45 27.76
N ALA A 25 7.13 -8.06 28.16
CA ALA A 25 8.23 -7.75 27.22
C ALA A 25 8.56 -8.97 26.33
N ALA A 26 8.64 -10.17 26.94
CA ALA A 26 8.91 -11.40 26.18
C ALA A 26 7.81 -11.70 25.16
N LEU A 27 6.53 -11.53 25.52
CA LEU A 27 5.40 -11.74 24.60
C LEU A 27 5.41 -10.74 23.46
N LEU A 28 5.65 -9.45 23.74
CA LEU A 28 5.75 -8.41 22.72
C LEU A 28 6.90 -8.71 21.75
N LEU A 29 8.09 -9.00 22.27
CA LEU A 29 9.26 -9.34 21.45
C LEU A 29 9.04 -10.62 20.63
N ALA A 30 8.43 -11.65 21.21
CA ALA A 30 8.11 -12.87 20.48
C ALA A 30 7.14 -12.61 19.32
N GLY A 31 6.08 -11.83 19.56
CA GLY A 31 5.11 -11.46 18.51
C GLY A 31 5.78 -10.68 17.37
N VAL A 32 6.57 -9.64 17.70
CA VAL A 32 7.31 -8.86 16.69
C VAL A 32 8.32 -9.75 15.95
N THR A 33 9.04 -10.62 16.68
CA THR A 33 10.01 -11.56 16.07
C THR A 33 9.36 -12.49 15.04
N VAL A 34 8.15 -12.99 15.30
CA VAL A 34 7.42 -13.83 14.34
C VAL A 34 7.13 -13.05 13.07
N VAL A 35 6.62 -11.81 13.18
CA VAL A 35 6.34 -10.98 12.00
C VAL A 35 7.62 -10.67 11.23
N MET A 36 8.69 -10.29 11.94
CA MET A 36 9.99 -10.00 11.34
C MET A 36 10.61 -11.26 10.70
N GLY A 37 10.46 -12.41 11.33
CA GLY A 37 10.88 -13.70 10.78
C GLY A 37 10.20 -13.98 9.44
N CYS A 38 8.89 -13.78 9.35
CA CYS A 38 8.15 -13.89 8.07
C CYS A 38 8.68 -12.91 7.02
N ARG A 39 8.98 -11.66 7.41
CA ARG A 39 9.55 -10.65 6.51
C ARG A 39 10.94 -11.04 6.01
N VAL A 40 11.78 -11.59 6.87
CA VAL A 40 13.15 -12.05 6.54
C VAL A 40 13.15 -13.24 5.58
N VAL A 41 12.25 -14.23 5.82
CA VAL A 41 12.17 -15.42 4.95
C VAL A 41 11.24 -15.22 3.74
N ASP A 42 10.89 -13.99 3.44
CA ASP A 42 10.08 -13.58 2.28
C ASP A 42 8.74 -14.30 2.17
N THR A 43 8.00 -14.35 3.28
CA THR A 43 6.64 -14.90 3.33
C THR A 43 5.67 -13.95 4.02
N ASP A 44 4.41 -13.98 3.61
CA ASP A 44 3.34 -13.22 4.29
C ASP A 44 2.80 -13.95 5.53
N GLY A 45 3.24 -15.20 5.77
CA GLY A 45 2.78 -15.98 6.91
C GLY A 45 1.27 -16.29 6.86
N VAL A 46 0.67 -16.38 8.02
CA VAL A 46 -0.79 -16.59 8.21
C VAL A 46 -1.34 -15.49 9.11
N THR A 47 -2.68 -15.32 9.14
CA THR A 47 -3.33 -14.37 10.06
C THR A 47 -2.77 -14.54 11.49
N PRO A 48 -2.34 -13.46 12.18
CA PRO A 48 -2.47 -12.03 11.81
C PRO A 48 -1.24 -11.42 11.13
N VAL A 49 -0.27 -12.22 10.66
CA VAL A 49 1.01 -11.73 10.13
C VAL A 49 0.83 -10.77 8.93
N PRO A 50 0.01 -11.07 7.89
CA PRO A 50 -0.16 -10.12 6.78
C PRO A 50 -0.69 -8.77 7.24
N GLN A 51 -1.66 -8.77 8.16
CA GLN A 51 -2.21 -7.53 8.70
C GLN A 51 -1.15 -6.72 9.46
N LEU A 52 -0.25 -7.37 10.20
CA LEU A 52 0.84 -6.72 10.92
C LEU A 52 1.96 -6.26 9.98
N LEU A 53 2.23 -6.98 8.89
CA LEU A 53 3.18 -6.56 7.86
C LEU A 53 2.74 -5.28 7.15
N ALA A 54 1.44 -5.08 6.91
CA ALA A 54 0.92 -3.84 6.35
C ALA A 54 1.33 -2.63 7.20
N PHE A 55 1.41 -2.80 8.52
CA PHE A 55 1.73 -1.79 9.51
C PHE A 55 3.15 -1.95 10.08
N LEU A 56 4.11 -2.43 9.31
CA LEU A 56 5.46 -2.73 9.79
C LEU A 56 6.09 -1.61 10.63
N PRO A 57 6.04 -0.31 10.25
CA PRO A 57 6.61 0.77 11.05
C PRO A 57 6.00 0.88 12.46
N TRP A 58 4.75 0.47 12.62
CA TRP A 58 4.05 0.52 13.92
C TRP A 58 4.53 -0.53 14.91
N LEU A 59 5.26 -1.54 14.45
CA LEU A 59 5.91 -2.52 15.33
C LEU A 59 7.05 -1.90 16.16
N LEU A 60 7.48 -0.68 15.85
CA LEU A 60 8.37 0.10 16.70
C LEU A 60 7.76 0.39 18.09
N ALA A 61 6.44 0.61 18.16
CA ALA A 61 5.77 0.89 19.44
C ALA A 61 5.83 -0.30 20.42
N PRO A 62 5.38 -1.53 20.07
CA PRO A 62 5.51 -2.68 20.95
C PRO A 62 6.99 -3.03 21.23
N THR A 63 7.89 -2.84 20.26
CA THR A 63 9.33 -3.06 20.47
C THR A 63 9.91 -2.07 21.47
N GLY A 64 9.60 -0.78 21.36
CA GLY A 64 10.02 0.26 22.32
C GLY A 64 9.46 0.01 23.72
N CYS A 65 8.19 -0.38 23.81
CA CYS A 65 7.56 -0.77 25.07
C CYS A 65 8.27 -1.97 25.70
N ALA A 66 8.60 -2.99 24.93
CA ALA A 66 9.31 -4.17 25.42
C ALA A 66 10.75 -3.84 25.89
N LEU A 67 11.45 -2.95 25.18
CA LEU A 67 12.76 -2.47 25.59
C LEU A 67 12.69 -1.72 26.93
N LEU A 68 11.72 -0.82 27.09
CA LEU A 68 11.50 -0.10 28.35
C LEU A 68 11.19 -1.06 29.50
N LEU A 69 10.29 -2.02 29.30
CA LEU A 69 9.95 -3.04 30.30
C LEU A 69 11.16 -3.91 30.66
N SER A 70 11.99 -4.26 29.68
CA SER A 70 13.23 -5.02 29.88
C SER A 70 14.24 -4.23 30.72
N LEU A 71 14.41 -2.94 30.44
CA LEU A 71 15.28 -2.04 31.18
C LEU A 71 14.80 -1.89 32.63
N LEU A 72 13.53 -1.53 32.86
CA LEU A 72 12.94 -1.39 34.20
C LEU A 72 12.96 -2.71 34.97
N GLY A 73 12.77 -3.83 34.27
CA GLY A 73 12.87 -5.16 34.82
C GLY A 73 14.32 -5.61 35.08
N ARG A 74 15.35 -4.88 34.60
CA ARG A 74 16.76 -5.32 34.59
C ARG A 74 16.94 -6.69 33.94
N TRP A 75 16.24 -6.90 32.78
CA TRP A 75 16.28 -8.13 32.01
C TRP A 75 17.19 -7.93 30.80
N TRP A 76 18.49 -8.15 30.98
CA TRP A 76 19.52 -7.88 29.97
C TRP A 76 19.36 -8.70 28.68
N THR A 77 18.94 -9.97 28.82
CA THR A 77 18.67 -10.80 27.64
C THR A 77 17.49 -10.30 26.80
N GLY A 78 16.43 -9.80 27.45
CA GLY A 78 15.32 -9.14 26.77
C GLY A 78 15.73 -7.81 26.13
N LEU A 79 16.61 -7.05 26.76
CA LEU A 79 17.14 -5.82 26.20
C LEU A 79 17.97 -6.10 24.94
N PHE A 80 18.88 -7.09 24.99
CA PHE A 80 19.66 -7.51 23.82
C PHE A 80 18.75 -7.99 22.69
N TRP A 81 17.75 -8.85 22.98
CA TRP A 81 16.76 -9.30 21.98
C TRP A 81 16.00 -8.14 21.36
N GLY A 82 15.50 -7.22 22.19
CA GLY A 82 14.78 -6.03 21.71
C GLY A 82 15.64 -5.12 20.81
N VAL A 83 16.94 -4.95 21.12
CA VAL A 83 17.86 -4.19 20.28
C VAL A 83 18.07 -4.86 18.91
N VAL A 84 18.19 -6.20 18.87
CA VAL A 84 18.29 -6.94 17.60
C VAL A 84 17.03 -6.78 16.77
N VAL A 85 15.84 -6.93 17.39
CA VAL A 85 14.56 -6.74 16.71
C VAL A 85 14.40 -5.29 16.21
N LEU A 86 14.79 -4.30 17.01
CA LEU A 86 14.77 -2.90 16.60
C LEU A 86 15.69 -2.64 15.40
N GLY A 87 16.89 -3.23 15.40
CA GLY A 87 17.82 -3.13 14.27
C GLY A 87 17.25 -3.73 12.99
N LEU A 88 16.58 -4.90 13.07
CA LEU A 88 15.90 -5.50 11.93
C LEU A 88 14.72 -4.63 11.42
N LEU A 89 13.91 -4.10 12.35
CA LEU A 89 12.84 -3.18 11.98
C LEU A 89 13.38 -1.93 11.27
N ALA A 90 14.41 -1.30 11.84
CA ALA A 90 15.06 -0.13 11.23
C ALA A 90 15.57 -0.46 9.82
N TRP A 91 16.23 -1.61 9.64
CA TRP A 91 16.71 -2.08 8.35
C TRP A 91 15.60 -2.18 7.30
N PHE A 92 14.43 -2.75 7.65
CA PHE A 92 13.33 -2.93 6.71
C PHE A 92 12.44 -1.68 6.53
N ILE A 93 12.47 -0.76 7.50
CA ILE A 93 11.71 0.51 7.40
C ILE A 93 12.48 1.52 6.54
N GLU A 94 13.80 1.49 6.53
CA GLU A 94 14.61 2.45 5.79
C GLU A 94 14.30 2.39 4.28
N PRO A 95 14.11 3.55 3.61
CA PRO A 95 13.82 3.55 2.19
C PRO A 95 15.02 3.03 1.41
N TYR A 96 14.84 1.91 0.74
CA TYR A 96 15.82 1.43 -0.24
C TYR A 96 15.89 2.42 -1.38
N GLY A 97 17.06 2.96 -1.64
CA GLY A 97 17.40 4.03 -2.57
C GLY A 97 16.51 4.22 -3.79
N THR A 98 16.56 5.40 -4.36
CA THR A 98 15.86 5.74 -5.60
C THR A 98 16.41 4.90 -6.75
N SER A 99 15.53 4.21 -7.49
CA SER A 99 15.93 3.55 -8.74
C SER A 99 16.31 4.58 -9.80
N GLU A 100 17.24 4.23 -10.67
CA GLU A 100 17.66 5.08 -11.76
C GLU A 100 16.47 5.52 -12.62
N GLN A 101 16.45 6.80 -12.98
CA GLN A 101 15.46 7.34 -13.90
C GLN A 101 15.79 6.88 -15.34
N PRO A 102 14.78 6.65 -16.19
CA PRO A 102 15.04 6.29 -17.58
C PRO A 102 15.86 7.39 -18.27
N GLY A 103 16.92 6.97 -18.97
CA GLY A 103 17.80 7.92 -19.67
C GLY A 103 17.38 8.21 -21.11
N GLY A 104 16.16 7.84 -21.53
CA GLY A 104 15.61 8.07 -22.85
C GLY A 104 15.06 9.50 -23.01
N ARG A 105 14.88 9.94 -24.28
CA ARG A 105 14.21 11.21 -24.57
C ARG A 105 12.75 11.16 -24.07
N PRO A 106 12.24 12.19 -23.36
CA PRO A 106 10.84 12.32 -23.04
C PRO A 106 9.96 12.29 -24.30
N LEU A 107 8.89 11.51 -24.27
CA LEU A 107 7.90 11.36 -25.35
C LEU A 107 6.60 12.06 -25.00
N ALA A 108 6.07 11.84 -23.80
CA ALA A 108 4.83 12.44 -23.30
C ALA A 108 4.89 12.59 -21.79
N SER A 109 4.24 13.62 -21.26
CA SER A 109 4.09 13.84 -19.82
C SER A 109 2.60 13.99 -19.50
N PHE A 110 2.14 13.26 -18.50
CA PHE A 110 0.72 13.23 -18.12
C PHE A 110 0.57 12.85 -16.65
N ARG A 111 -0.65 12.99 -16.16
CA ARG A 111 -0.97 12.79 -14.75
C ARG A 111 -1.90 11.59 -14.54
N VAL A 112 -1.57 10.75 -13.58
CA VAL A 112 -2.33 9.54 -13.23
C VAL A 112 -2.88 9.68 -11.81
N LEU A 113 -4.16 9.36 -11.62
CA LEU A 113 -4.84 9.28 -10.34
C LEU A 113 -5.38 7.87 -10.13
N THR A 114 -5.21 7.32 -8.93
CA THR A 114 -5.96 6.14 -8.49
C THR A 114 -6.70 6.43 -7.18
N SER A 115 -7.90 5.90 -7.05
CA SER A 115 -8.77 6.12 -5.89
C SER A 115 -9.74 4.98 -5.65
N ASN A 116 -9.71 4.39 -4.47
CA ASN A 116 -10.80 3.60 -3.92
C ASN A 116 -11.86 4.58 -3.34
N VAL A 117 -13.12 4.46 -3.78
CA VAL A 117 -14.21 5.38 -3.41
C VAL A 117 -15.18 4.81 -2.37
N GLU A 118 -14.76 3.76 -1.65
CA GLU A 118 -15.51 3.12 -0.55
C GLU A 118 -16.99 2.90 -0.93
N PHE A 119 -17.23 1.88 -1.75
CA PHE A 119 -18.59 1.54 -2.25
C PHE A 119 -19.30 2.70 -2.97
N GLY A 120 -18.54 3.62 -3.60
CA GLY A 120 -19.09 4.79 -4.28
C GLY A 120 -19.38 5.99 -3.37
N GLN A 121 -19.16 5.90 -2.07
CA GLN A 121 -19.49 6.97 -1.11
C GLN A 121 -18.69 8.26 -1.35
N ALA A 122 -17.44 8.15 -1.82
CA ALA A 122 -16.60 9.30 -2.12
C ALA A 122 -16.68 9.79 -3.58
N THR A 123 -17.68 9.36 -4.36
CA THR A 123 -17.77 9.71 -5.78
C THR A 123 -17.78 11.23 -6.03
N ASP A 124 -18.55 12.01 -5.27
CA ASP A 124 -18.61 13.47 -5.44
C ASP A 124 -17.28 14.14 -5.07
N ALA A 125 -16.61 13.65 -4.03
CA ALA A 125 -15.29 14.12 -3.63
C ALA A 125 -14.23 13.80 -4.70
N LEU A 126 -14.31 12.62 -5.31
CA LEU A 126 -13.47 12.23 -6.44
C LEU A 126 -13.71 13.16 -7.65
N VAL A 127 -14.97 13.42 -8.02
CA VAL A 127 -15.32 14.36 -9.09
C VAL A 127 -14.72 15.74 -8.84
N ALA A 128 -14.83 16.26 -7.60
CA ALA A 128 -14.24 17.54 -7.23
C ALA A 128 -12.70 17.52 -7.34
N ALA A 129 -12.06 16.45 -6.87
CA ALA A 129 -10.62 16.26 -6.95
C ALA A 129 -10.16 16.16 -8.42
N VAL A 130 -10.83 15.39 -9.27
CA VAL A 130 -10.52 15.25 -10.70
C VAL A 130 -10.63 16.60 -11.43
N ARG A 131 -11.65 17.40 -11.13
CA ARG A 131 -11.81 18.75 -11.71
C ARG A 131 -10.70 19.70 -11.28
N ARG A 132 -10.25 19.62 -10.03
CA ARG A 132 -9.18 20.47 -9.48
C ARG A 132 -7.81 20.07 -9.98
N GLU A 133 -7.49 18.78 -9.88
CA GLU A 133 -6.17 18.24 -10.19
C GLU A 133 -5.95 17.95 -11.67
N ARG A 134 -7.04 17.73 -12.44
CA ARG A 134 -7.04 17.46 -13.88
C ARG A 134 -6.10 16.32 -14.30
N PRO A 135 -6.17 15.13 -13.67
CA PRO A 135 -5.41 13.99 -14.14
C PRO A 135 -5.81 13.62 -15.56
N ASP A 136 -4.92 13.00 -16.33
CA ASP A 136 -5.23 12.55 -17.69
C ASP A 136 -5.82 11.14 -17.71
N ILE A 137 -5.42 10.31 -16.73
CA ILE A 137 -5.92 8.95 -16.52
C ILE A 137 -6.36 8.80 -15.07
N VAL A 138 -7.54 8.19 -14.84
CA VAL A 138 -8.11 7.94 -13.51
C VAL A 138 -8.51 6.49 -13.37
N PHE A 139 -7.98 5.82 -12.34
CA PHE A 139 -8.36 4.47 -11.94
C PHE A 139 -9.26 4.57 -10.70
N VAL A 140 -10.46 3.97 -10.76
CA VAL A 140 -11.45 4.06 -9.68
C VAL A 140 -11.83 2.66 -9.24
N GLN A 141 -11.60 2.33 -7.98
CA GLN A 141 -11.99 1.08 -7.34
C GLN A 141 -13.26 1.30 -6.50
N GLU A 142 -14.02 0.24 -6.26
CA GLU A 142 -15.28 0.23 -5.52
C GLU A 142 -16.36 1.15 -6.12
N CYS A 143 -16.31 1.32 -7.43
CA CYS A 143 -17.27 2.14 -8.18
C CYS A 143 -18.47 1.28 -8.61
N GLU A 144 -19.54 1.32 -7.81
CA GLU A 144 -20.80 0.66 -8.08
C GLU A 144 -21.64 1.44 -9.13
N TYR A 145 -22.88 0.99 -9.41
CA TYR A 145 -23.71 1.54 -10.50
C TYR A 145 -23.97 3.05 -10.39
N THR A 146 -24.22 3.58 -9.20
CA THR A 146 -24.48 5.00 -8.97
C THR A 146 -23.22 5.84 -9.17
N CYS A 147 -22.07 5.34 -8.67
CA CYS A 147 -20.77 5.93 -8.90
C CYS A 147 -20.48 6.04 -10.40
N ASP A 148 -20.63 4.95 -11.14
CA ASP A 148 -20.40 4.95 -12.59
C ASP A 148 -21.32 5.94 -13.34
N ALA A 149 -22.59 6.00 -12.98
CA ALA A 149 -23.54 6.96 -13.58
C ALA A 149 -23.13 8.40 -13.29
N THR A 150 -22.74 8.71 -12.03
CA THR A 150 -22.28 10.02 -11.62
C THR A 150 -21.01 10.44 -12.35
N LEU A 151 -20.01 9.52 -12.44
CA LEU A 151 -18.78 9.79 -13.18
C LEU A 151 -19.04 10.08 -14.66
N ARG A 152 -19.93 9.33 -15.31
CA ARG A 152 -20.34 9.60 -16.71
C ARG A 152 -20.97 10.97 -16.87
N GLN A 153 -21.90 11.30 -15.98
CA GLN A 153 -22.60 12.59 -16.04
C GLN A 153 -21.68 13.77 -15.78
N ALA A 154 -20.84 13.66 -14.73
CA ALA A 154 -20.05 14.80 -14.24
C ALA A 154 -18.73 15.00 -15.00
N LEU A 155 -18.14 13.94 -15.55
CA LEU A 155 -16.80 13.93 -16.14
C LEU A 155 -16.78 13.48 -17.60
N GLY A 156 -17.87 12.93 -18.17
CA GLY A 156 -17.89 12.33 -19.51
C GLY A 156 -17.43 13.27 -20.64
N ALA A 157 -17.72 14.56 -20.55
CA ALA A 157 -17.25 15.53 -21.54
C ALA A 157 -15.72 15.76 -21.49
N ALA A 158 -15.12 15.68 -20.27
CA ALA A 158 -13.68 15.87 -20.07
C ALA A 158 -12.88 14.56 -20.21
N TYR A 159 -13.54 13.41 -19.98
CA TYR A 159 -12.97 12.07 -20.07
C TYR A 159 -13.86 11.21 -21.02
N PRO A 160 -13.78 11.45 -22.33
CA PRO A 160 -14.64 10.78 -23.30
C PRO A 160 -14.35 9.28 -23.43
N HIS A 161 -13.18 8.84 -23.01
CA HIS A 161 -12.76 7.45 -23.12
C HIS A 161 -12.81 6.76 -21.76
N ARG A 162 -13.40 5.58 -21.72
CA ARG A 162 -13.54 4.82 -20.48
C ARG A 162 -13.63 3.31 -20.73
N VAL A 163 -13.11 2.57 -19.76
CA VAL A 163 -13.32 1.13 -19.63
C VAL A 163 -13.85 0.85 -18.24
N ALA A 164 -14.99 0.16 -18.15
CA ALA A 164 -15.64 -0.10 -16.87
C ALA A 164 -16.11 -1.54 -16.76
N ARG A 165 -15.98 -2.12 -15.59
CA ARG A 165 -16.65 -3.34 -15.15
C ARG A 165 -17.44 -3.00 -13.90
N VAL A 166 -18.71 -2.62 -14.12
CA VAL A 166 -19.59 -2.15 -13.04
C VAL A 166 -20.21 -3.34 -12.33
N ALA A 167 -20.17 -3.33 -11.01
CA ALA A 167 -20.79 -4.33 -10.15
C ALA A 167 -21.25 -3.71 -8.85
N ALA A 168 -22.13 -4.37 -8.12
CA ALA A 168 -22.60 -3.91 -6.81
C ALA A 168 -21.49 -3.98 -5.74
N GLY A 169 -21.55 -3.08 -4.77
CA GLY A 169 -20.63 -3.03 -3.64
C GLY A 169 -19.18 -2.73 -4.05
N SER A 170 -18.22 -3.46 -3.48
CA SER A 170 -16.79 -3.25 -3.74
C SER A 170 -16.29 -3.79 -5.07
N ALA A 171 -17.11 -4.55 -5.82
CA ALA A 171 -16.60 -5.31 -6.96
C ALA A 171 -16.43 -4.48 -8.24
N GLY A 172 -17.06 -3.29 -8.35
CA GLY A 172 -17.00 -2.46 -9.55
C GLY A 172 -15.73 -1.63 -9.68
N SER A 173 -15.24 -1.46 -10.91
CA SER A 173 -14.07 -0.63 -11.21
C SER A 173 -14.18 0.06 -12.55
N VAL A 174 -13.59 1.26 -12.64
CA VAL A 174 -13.64 2.13 -13.84
C VAL A 174 -12.27 2.73 -14.11
N VAL A 175 -11.88 2.77 -15.39
CA VAL A 175 -10.75 3.56 -15.88
C VAL A 175 -11.30 4.67 -16.76
N LEU A 176 -10.98 5.92 -16.45
CA LEU A 176 -11.32 7.11 -17.24
C LEU A 176 -10.05 7.66 -17.88
N SER A 177 -10.15 8.19 -19.10
CA SER A 177 -9.00 8.78 -19.79
C SER A 177 -9.42 9.94 -20.70
N ARG A 178 -8.51 10.91 -20.80
CA ARG A 178 -8.55 11.98 -21.81
C ARG A 178 -7.97 11.48 -23.14
N PHE A 179 -7.09 10.48 -23.07
CA PHE A 179 -6.52 9.82 -24.25
C PHE A 179 -7.46 8.73 -24.76
N PRO A 180 -7.43 8.42 -26.08
CA PRO A 180 -8.15 7.27 -26.62
C PRO A 180 -7.83 5.99 -25.85
N LEU A 181 -8.87 5.22 -25.53
CA LEU A 181 -8.75 3.93 -24.86
C LEU A 181 -9.34 2.81 -25.72
N GLU A 182 -8.57 1.74 -25.87
CA GLU A 182 -9.07 0.46 -26.38
C GLU A 182 -9.18 -0.52 -25.21
N PRO A 183 -10.37 -1.13 -24.99
CA PRO A 183 -10.50 -2.19 -24.00
C PRO A 183 -9.54 -3.33 -24.31
N ALA A 184 -8.91 -3.86 -23.26
CA ALA A 184 -8.02 -5.01 -23.38
C ALA A 184 -8.32 -6.00 -22.26
N GLU A 185 -7.81 -7.22 -22.40
CA GLU A 185 -7.97 -8.26 -21.39
C GLU A 185 -7.48 -7.75 -20.04
N GLY A 186 -8.32 -7.86 -19.02
CA GLY A 186 -7.97 -7.51 -17.64
C GLY A 186 -7.41 -8.72 -16.89
N VAL A 187 -7.09 -8.51 -15.62
CA VAL A 187 -6.71 -9.60 -14.71
C VAL A 187 -7.95 -10.12 -14.01
N ASP A 188 -8.09 -11.43 -13.94
CA ASP A 188 -9.20 -12.06 -13.24
C ASP A 188 -9.05 -11.95 -11.72
N GLY A 189 -10.14 -11.65 -11.05
CA GLY A 189 -10.19 -11.49 -9.60
C GLY A 189 -11.61 -11.54 -9.07
N ALA A 190 -11.74 -11.49 -7.76
CA ALA A 190 -13.05 -11.37 -7.14
C ALA A 190 -13.65 -9.98 -7.27
N MET A 191 -12.81 -8.98 -7.39
CA MET A 191 -13.15 -7.62 -7.73
C MET A 191 -12.72 -7.36 -9.18
N ALA A 192 -13.38 -6.44 -9.85
CA ALA A 192 -13.10 -6.17 -11.24
C ALA A 192 -11.74 -5.47 -11.41
N MET A 193 -10.89 -6.04 -12.24
CA MET A 193 -9.59 -5.47 -12.60
C MET A 193 -9.50 -5.27 -14.12
N PRO A 194 -10.24 -4.29 -14.69
CA PRO A 194 -10.24 -4.04 -16.12
C PRO A 194 -8.89 -3.59 -16.63
N GLY A 195 -8.59 -3.97 -17.87
CA GLY A 195 -7.42 -3.54 -18.62
C GLY A 195 -7.80 -2.71 -19.84
N ALA A 196 -6.89 -1.84 -20.27
CA ALA A 196 -7.01 -1.02 -21.47
C ALA A 196 -5.64 -0.78 -22.13
N VAL A 197 -5.65 -0.32 -23.36
CA VAL A 197 -4.50 0.32 -24.01
C VAL A 197 -4.87 1.77 -24.26
N ALA A 198 -4.07 2.70 -23.74
CA ALA A 198 -4.20 4.11 -24.02
C ALA A 198 -3.28 4.52 -25.17
N ASP A 199 -3.78 5.32 -26.10
CA ASP A 199 -2.95 6.03 -27.07
C ASP A 199 -2.49 7.38 -26.47
N VAL A 200 -1.32 7.40 -25.88
CA VAL A 200 -0.74 8.59 -25.28
C VAL A 200 0.14 9.29 -26.31
N GLU A 201 -0.42 10.29 -27.01
CA GLU A 201 0.28 11.08 -28.02
C GLU A 201 0.95 10.21 -29.11
N GLY A 202 0.25 9.16 -29.58
CA GLY A 202 0.76 8.20 -30.58
C GLY A 202 1.58 7.06 -29.98
N HIS A 203 1.64 6.92 -28.67
CA HIS A 203 2.35 5.85 -27.98
C HIS A 203 1.38 4.96 -27.21
N ALA A 204 1.40 3.66 -27.52
CA ALA A 204 0.57 2.68 -26.84
C ALA A 204 1.10 2.44 -25.41
N VAL A 205 0.26 2.69 -24.42
CA VAL A 205 0.53 2.45 -22.99
C VAL A 205 -0.51 1.46 -22.46
N ARG A 206 -0.05 0.35 -21.94
CA ARG A 206 -0.91 -0.62 -21.27
C ARG A 206 -1.33 -0.10 -19.90
N LEU A 207 -2.63 -0.07 -19.65
CA LEU A 207 -3.23 0.29 -18.38
C LEU A 207 -3.86 -0.96 -17.75
N GLN A 208 -3.59 -1.19 -16.49
CA GLN A 208 -4.21 -2.26 -15.73
C GLN A 208 -4.65 -1.72 -14.36
N LEU A 209 -5.94 -1.85 -14.07
CA LEU A 209 -6.45 -1.56 -12.73
C LEU A 209 -6.17 -2.75 -11.81
N ALA A 210 -5.67 -2.49 -10.61
CA ALA A 210 -5.46 -3.47 -9.55
C ALA A 210 -6.52 -3.30 -8.44
N HIS A 211 -7.17 -4.40 -8.08
CA HIS A 211 -8.06 -4.46 -6.92
C HIS A 211 -8.20 -5.92 -6.43
N PRO A 212 -7.11 -6.56 -5.98
CA PRO A 212 -7.18 -7.87 -5.36
C PRO A 212 -7.93 -7.78 -4.02
N ARG A 213 -8.54 -8.87 -3.58
CA ARG A 213 -9.23 -8.92 -2.28
C ARG A 213 -8.27 -8.60 -1.12
N PRO A 214 -8.80 -8.03 0.00
CA PRO A 214 -7.99 -7.84 1.19
C PRO A 214 -7.60 -9.17 1.86
N PRO A 215 -6.46 -9.21 2.61
CA PRO A 215 -5.98 -10.39 3.34
C PRO A 215 -6.81 -10.67 4.60
N LEU A 216 -8.11 -10.94 4.44
CA LEU A 216 -9.01 -11.27 5.55
C LEU A 216 -8.71 -12.66 6.13
N PRO A 217 -9.03 -12.90 7.41
CA PRO A 217 -8.94 -14.23 8.01
C PRO A 217 -9.66 -15.29 7.17
N GLY A 218 -8.98 -16.41 6.89
CA GLY A 218 -9.49 -17.49 6.05
C GLY A 218 -9.49 -17.20 4.54
N ARG A 219 -9.03 -16.04 4.10
CA ARG A 219 -9.00 -15.64 2.68
C ARG A 219 -7.62 -15.20 2.15
N ILE A 220 -6.58 -15.39 2.94
CA ILE A 220 -5.20 -14.98 2.60
C ILE A 220 -4.70 -15.66 1.31
N ASP A 221 -5.01 -16.92 1.11
CA ASP A 221 -4.58 -17.66 -0.10
C ASP A 221 -5.22 -17.11 -1.37
N ARG A 222 -6.45 -16.59 -1.29
CA ARG A 222 -7.09 -15.93 -2.42
C ARG A 222 -6.43 -14.60 -2.74
N TRP A 223 -6.18 -13.78 -1.71
CA TRP A 223 -5.43 -12.53 -1.85
C TRP A 223 -4.05 -12.75 -2.48
N ARG A 224 -3.29 -13.76 -2.02
CA ARG A 224 -2.00 -14.12 -2.62
C ARG A 224 -2.11 -14.55 -4.07
N ARG A 225 -3.14 -15.33 -4.41
CA ARG A 225 -3.37 -15.75 -5.80
C ARG A 225 -3.65 -14.54 -6.69
N GLU A 226 -4.56 -13.65 -6.29
CA GLU A 226 -4.91 -12.47 -7.08
C GLU A 226 -3.71 -11.51 -7.25
N LEU A 227 -2.83 -11.35 -6.25
CA LEU A 227 -1.54 -10.67 -6.42
C LEU A 227 -0.59 -11.46 -7.34
N GLY A 228 -0.65 -12.78 -7.30
CA GLY A 228 0.08 -13.66 -8.23
C GLY A 228 -0.37 -13.48 -9.68
N GLU A 229 -1.67 -13.37 -9.94
CA GLU A 229 -2.22 -13.07 -11.27
C GLU A 229 -1.75 -11.70 -11.80
N LEU A 230 -1.70 -10.68 -10.93
CA LEU A 230 -1.14 -9.37 -11.28
C LEU A 230 0.36 -9.44 -11.60
N ARG A 231 1.13 -10.23 -10.85
CA ARG A 231 2.55 -10.50 -11.13
C ARG A 231 2.72 -11.18 -12.49
N ASP A 232 1.97 -12.24 -12.76
CA ASP A 232 2.09 -13.01 -13.98
C ASP A 232 1.67 -12.19 -15.21
N PHE A 233 0.62 -11.38 -15.06
CA PHE A 233 0.23 -10.38 -16.03
C PHE A 233 1.38 -9.39 -16.31
N ALA A 234 1.97 -8.79 -15.28
CA ALA A 234 3.06 -7.83 -15.44
C ALA A 234 4.31 -8.47 -16.09
N ALA A 235 4.65 -9.70 -15.71
CA ALA A 235 5.75 -10.45 -16.31
C ALA A 235 5.49 -10.79 -17.78
N GLY A 236 4.22 -11.03 -18.15
CA GLY A 236 3.81 -11.41 -19.52
C GLY A 236 3.69 -10.25 -20.50
N ILE A 237 3.63 -8.99 -20.01
CA ILE A 237 3.38 -7.81 -20.87
C ILE A 237 4.53 -7.49 -21.85
N GLY A 238 5.70 -8.06 -21.63
CA GLY A 238 6.86 -7.91 -22.49
C GLY A 238 7.41 -6.48 -22.48
N ARG A 239 7.52 -5.88 -23.69
CA ARG A 239 8.13 -4.55 -23.88
C ARG A 239 7.13 -3.40 -23.91
N THR A 240 5.85 -3.64 -23.74
CA THR A 240 4.85 -2.56 -23.75
C THR A 240 4.95 -1.73 -22.47
N PRO A 241 5.03 -0.39 -22.56
CA PRO A 241 4.95 0.47 -21.37
C PRO A 241 3.68 0.16 -20.57
N LEU A 242 3.84 -0.10 -19.25
CA LEU A 242 2.76 -0.53 -18.37
C LEU A 242 2.60 0.43 -17.19
N ILE A 243 1.36 0.83 -16.95
CA ILE A 243 0.90 1.45 -15.69
C ILE A 243 -0.08 0.47 -15.04
N LEU A 244 0.28 -0.04 -13.87
CA LEU A 244 -0.54 -0.91 -13.03
C LEU A 244 -0.89 -0.13 -11.77
N ALA A 245 -2.16 0.29 -11.62
CA ALA A 245 -2.55 1.21 -10.55
C ALA A 245 -3.86 0.79 -9.88
N GLY A 246 -3.94 1.02 -8.58
CA GLY A 246 -5.13 0.70 -7.80
C GLY A 246 -4.86 0.48 -6.32
N ASP A 247 -5.88 -0.05 -5.65
CA ASP A 247 -5.80 -0.61 -4.31
C ASP A 247 -5.33 -2.07 -4.40
N PHE A 248 -4.10 -2.33 -3.97
CA PHE A 248 -3.52 -3.68 -3.96
C PHE A 248 -3.86 -4.46 -2.70
N ASN A 249 -4.51 -3.81 -1.72
CA ASN A 249 -4.71 -4.41 -0.40
C ASN A 249 -3.39 -4.99 0.17
N ALA A 250 -2.27 -4.40 -0.20
CA ALA A 250 -0.93 -4.86 0.13
C ALA A 250 0.05 -3.69 0.19
N SER A 251 0.97 -3.71 1.15
CA SER A 251 2.09 -2.76 1.24
C SER A 251 3.38 -3.37 0.72
N GLN A 252 4.41 -2.56 0.56
CA GLN A 252 5.76 -3.00 0.17
C GLN A 252 6.38 -4.06 1.12
N ASP A 253 5.83 -4.26 2.31
CA ASP A 253 6.32 -5.24 3.27
C ASP A 253 5.75 -6.64 3.05
N HIS A 254 4.72 -6.78 2.20
CA HIS A 254 4.17 -8.06 1.81
C HIS A 254 5.02 -8.75 0.73
N ALA A 255 5.34 -10.03 0.95
CA ALA A 255 6.09 -10.83 -0.01
C ALA A 255 5.36 -10.95 -1.35
N ALA A 256 4.04 -11.16 -1.33
CA ALA A 256 3.24 -11.25 -2.55
C ALA A 256 3.29 -9.96 -3.38
N PHE A 257 3.28 -8.79 -2.75
CA PHE A 257 3.39 -7.50 -3.45
C PHE A 257 4.82 -7.26 -3.99
N ARG A 258 5.85 -7.60 -3.21
CA ARG A 258 7.24 -7.49 -3.72
C ARG A 258 7.46 -8.31 -4.98
N ARG A 259 6.84 -9.50 -5.09
CA ARG A 259 6.91 -10.31 -6.32
C ARG A 259 6.27 -9.62 -7.53
N VAL A 260 5.31 -8.71 -7.33
CA VAL A 260 4.82 -7.85 -8.42
C VAL A 260 5.89 -6.83 -8.81
N LEU A 261 6.57 -6.23 -7.83
CA LEU A 261 7.68 -5.29 -8.10
C LEU A 261 8.88 -5.98 -8.76
N ASP A 262 9.16 -7.24 -8.42
CA ASP A 262 10.27 -8.03 -8.98
C ASP A 262 10.12 -8.30 -10.49
N THR A 263 8.93 -8.04 -11.08
CA THR A 263 8.74 -8.05 -12.54
C THR A 263 9.39 -6.85 -13.25
N GLY A 264 9.99 -5.93 -12.49
CA GLY A 264 10.62 -4.71 -13.00
C GLY A 264 9.74 -3.47 -12.86
N LEU A 265 8.55 -3.59 -12.26
CA LEU A 265 7.69 -2.47 -11.93
C LEU A 265 8.25 -1.67 -10.74
N ARG A 266 8.08 -0.35 -10.79
CA ARG A 266 8.56 0.58 -9.78
C ARG A 266 7.39 1.40 -9.23
N ASP A 267 7.28 1.49 -7.93
CA ASP A 267 6.25 2.30 -7.28
C ASP A 267 6.57 3.81 -7.40
N ALA A 268 5.63 4.57 -7.94
CA ALA A 268 5.76 6.02 -8.11
C ALA A 268 5.98 6.74 -6.77
N ALA A 269 5.31 6.29 -5.70
CA ALA A 269 5.52 6.85 -4.37
C ALA A 269 6.97 6.64 -3.90
N ARG A 270 7.52 5.45 -4.13
CA ARG A 270 8.92 5.16 -3.78
C ARG A 270 9.91 5.97 -4.62
N LEU A 271 9.66 6.15 -5.93
CA LEU A 271 10.50 6.96 -6.81
C LEU A 271 10.58 8.42 -6.38
N THR A 272 9.57 8.91 -5.64
CA THR A 272 9.46 10.30 -5.17
C THR A 272 9.76 10.46 -3.68
N GLY A 273 10.25 9.40 -2.99
CA GLY A 273 10.54 9.44 -1.56
C GLY A 273 9.31 9.53 -0.67
N GLN A 274 8.14 9.09 -1.18
CA GLN A 274 6.86 9.07 -0.48
C GLN A 274 6.41 7.64 -0.14
N ASP A 275 7.29 6.66 -0.27
CA ASP A 275 7.06 5.31 0.18
C ASP A 275 6.71 5.30 1.67
N ARG A 276 5.78 4.45 2.06
CA ARG A 276 5.19 4.38 3.41
C ARG A 276 4.28 5.55 3.79
N THR A 277 3.92 6.46 2.88
CA THR A 277 2.85 7.42 3.14
C THR A 277 1.51 6.68 3.18
N PRO A 278 0.82 6.63 4.33
CA PRO A 278 -0.40 5.86 4.47
C PRO A 278 -1.50 6.32 3.51
N THR A 279 -2.14 5.35 2.87
CA THR A 279 -3.36 5.57 2.10
C THR A 279 -4.59 5.04 2.83
N TRP A 280 -4.43 4.04 3.71
CA TRP A 280 -5.52 3.44 4.49
C TRP A 280 -5.09 3.19 5.94
N PRO A 281 -5.97 3.38 6.95
CA PRO A 281 -7.25 4.08 6.83
C PRO A 281 -7.07 5.61 6.79
N ALA A 282 -7.81 6.28 5.92
CA ALA A 282 -7.69 7.73 5.73
C ALA A 282 -7.98 8.54 6.99
N ARG A 283 -8.83 8.03 7.90
CA ARG A 283 -9.20 8.69 9.15
C ARG A 283 -8.02 8.94 10.09
N THR A 284 -6.98 8.11 10.03
CA THR A 284 -5.78 8.20 10.87
C THR A 284 -4.52 8.58 10.09
N ALA A 285 -4.59 8.57 8.75
CA ALA A 285 -3.51 9.06 7.89
C ALA A 285 -3.34 10.58 8.05
N PRO A 286 -2.14 11.14 7.85
CA PRO A 286 -0.93 10.45 7.39
C PRO A 286 -0.11 9.81 8.52
N THR A 287 -0.51 9.94 9.77
CA THR A 287 0.32 9.50 10.91
C THR A 287 0.20 8.01 11.21
N LEU A 288 -1.00 7.44 11.08
CA LEU A 288 -1.24 6.02 11.35
C LEU A 288 -1.93 5.37 10.16
N GLY A 289 -1.33 4.34 9.60
CA GLY A 289 -1.92 3.59 8.49
C GLY A 289 -0.89 2.80 7.71
N ALA A 290 -1.34 2.24 6.61
CA ALA A 290 -0.54 1.52 5.64
C ALA A 290 -0.72 2.12 4.25
N GLN A 291 0.30 2.10 3.42
CA GLN A 291 0.19 2.38 2.00
C GLN A 291 -0.21 1.10 1.30
N ILE A 292 -1.42 1.06 0.76
CA ILE A 292 -1.97 -0.09 0.04
C ILE A 292 -2.49 0.28 -1.35
N ASP A 293 -2.60 1.58 -1.64
CA ASP A 293 -2.89 2.12 -2.97
C ASP A 293 -1.58 2.54 -3.64
N HIS A 294 -1.36 2.07 -4.87
CA HIS A 294 -0.10 2.25 -5.58
C HIS A 294 -0.31 2.61 -7.05
N VAL A 295 0.66 3.31 -7.63
CA VAL A 295 0.84 3.49 -9.07
C VAL A 295 2.19 2.88 -9.43
N LEU A 296 2.15 1.69 -10.03
CA LEU A 296 3.33 0.95 -10.45
C LEU A 296 3.63 1.23 -11.93
N LEU A 297 4.86 1.54 -12.22
CA LEU A 297 5.36 2.01 -13.51
C LEU A 297 6.42 1.06 -14.07
N SER A 298 6.30 0.68 -15.35
CA SER A 298 7.40 -0.01 -16.04
C SER A 298 8.63 0.91 -16.18
N ALA A 299 9.76 0.34 -16.58
CA ALA A 299 11.03 1.05 -16.69
C ALA A 299 11.03 2.22 -17.70
N ASP A 300 10.00 2.29 -18.55
CA ASP A 300 9.84 3.36 -19.55
C ASP A 300 9.40 4.71 -18.96
N PHE A 301 8.93 4.72 -17.70
CA PHE A 301 8.39 5.91 -17.07
C PHE A 301 9.36 6.50 -16.04
N SER A 302 9.33 7.81 -15.90
CA SER A 302 9.84 8.53 -14.73
C SER A 302 8.69 9.23 -14.02
N THR A 303 8.91 9.60 -12.76
CA THR A 303 8.00 10.45 -11.99
C THR A 303 8.80 11.40 -11.12
N THR A 304 8.27 12.61 -10.95
CA THR A 304 8.89 13.67 -10.13
C THR A 304 8.05 14.02 -8.92
N THR A 305 6.77 13.68 -8.94
CA THR A 305 5.82 14.09 -7.91
C THR A 305 4.79 13.00 -7.67
N THR A 306 4.62 12.61 -6.41
CA THR A 306 3.49 11.81 -5.95
C THR A 306 2.83 12.51 -4.78
N ARG A 307 1.51 12.67 -4.82
CA ARG A 307 0.71 13.31 -3.77
C ARG A 307 -0.43 12.40 -3.34
N PHE A 308 -0.81 12.53 -2.08
CA PHE A 308 -1.89 11.76 -1.47
C PHE A 308 -3.03 12.73 -1.13
N LEU A 309 -4.21 12.48 -1.67
CA LEU A 309 -5.36 13.37 -1.56
C LEU A 309 -6.38 12.76 -0.62
N ASP A 310 -6.81 13.51 0.38
CA ASP A 310 -7.93 13.13 1.23
C ASP A 310 -9.24 13.35 0.46
N LEU A 311 -10.07 12.33 0.39
CA LEU A 311 -11.38 12.37 -0.25
C LEU A 311 -12.46 12.12 0.81
N PRO A 312 -13.22 13.14 1.21
CA PRO A 312 -14.35 12.96 2.12
C PRO A 312 -15.30 11.87 1.62
N GLY A 313 -15.62 10.91 2.50
CA GLY A 313 -16.47 9.77 2.17
C GLY A 313 -15.70 8.50 1.79
N SER A 314 -14.37 8.55 1.65
CA SER A 314 -13.54 7.35 1.51
C SER A 314 -12.72 7.09 2.77
N ASP A 315 -12.52 5.83 3.08
CA ASP A 315 -11.51 5.39 4.05
C ASP A 315 -10.12 5.22 3.41
N HIS A 316 -9.98 5.52 2.10
CA HIS A 316 -8.72 5.59 1.39
C HIS A 316 -8.35 7.03 0.98
N ARG A 317 -7.05 7.29 0.89
CA ARG A 317 -6.50 8.47 0.23
C ARG A 317 -6.19 8.15 -1.22
N ALA A 318 -6.59 9.03 -2.13
CA ALA A 318 -6.23 8.87 -3.54
C ALA A 318 -4.74 9.17 -3.77
N VAL A 319 -4.13 8.46 -4.73
CA VAL A 319 -2.72 8.65 -5.13
C VAL A 319 -2.69 9.34 -6.49
N LEU A 320 -2.07 10.51 -6.54
CA LEU A 320 -1.88 11.31 -7.75
C LEU A 320 -0.39 11.43 -8.06
N THR A 321 0.01 11.08 -9.28
CA THR A 321 1.41 11.15 -9.72
C THR A 321 1.56 11.78 -11.10
N ASP A 322 2.60 12.60 -11.26
CA ASP A 322 3.03 13.13 -12.55
C ASP A 322 4.01 12.14 -13.17
N VAL A 323 3.71 11.61 -14.36
CA VAL A 323 4.53 10.61 -15.04
C VAL A 323 5.03 11.13 -16.38
N THR A 324 6.23 10.73 -16.79
CA THR A 324 6.79 11.00 -18.10
C THR A 324 7.18 9.69 -18.75
N LEU A 325 6.63 9.42 -19.93
CA LEU A 325 7.02 8.32 -20.80
C LEU A 325 8.28 8.70 -21.57
N HIS A 326 9.23 7.77 -21.65
CA HIS A 326 10.50 7.97 -22.34
C HIS A 326 10.68 6.98 -23.49
N ALA A 327 11.38 7.41 -24.53
CA ALA A 327 11.86 6.53 -25.58
C ALA A 327 12.83 5.50 -24.98
N ARG A 328 12.71 4.25 -25.42
CA ARG A 328 13.73 3.23 -25.11
C ARG A 328 15.02 3.56 -25.82
N ARG A 329 16.13 3.31 -25.18
CA ARG A 329 17.46 3.36 -25.79
C ARG A 329 17.74 2.12 -26.65
#